data_c3a312fa271e9f25333497dfc84f9dd1
#
_entry.id   c3a312fa271e9f25333497dfc84f9dd1
#
_cell.length_a   1.000
_cell.length_b   1.000
_cell.length_c   1.000
_cell.angle_alpha   90.00
_cell.angle_beta   90.00
_cell.angle_gamma   90.00
#
_symmetry.space_group_name_H-M   'P 1'
#
loop_
_entity.id
_entity.type
_entity.pdbx_description
1 polymer ?
#
loop_
_entity_poly.entity_id
_entity_poly.type
_entity_poly.pdbx_seq_one_letter_code
_entity_poly.pdbx_strand_id
1 'polypeptide(L)'
;MKILKPLFAIIITLMWMSPLYAEKNSVVIGMQLEPPNLDPTGGAAAAIDEVVYSNVYEGLTRFRADGSVTPGLAKSWTISDDGLVYTFQLQQNVKFHNGSDFDASDVKFSIDRARNENSTNAQKGLFKGISSVDVVNSSVIKITLSNPNGGFIRNLAWGDAIILDPDTANSAASEPNGTGPFKFSKWVKGDRVELVKNNDYWGEAVSLEKASFKFISDPTAAFAALMAGDVDAFPVYPAPETLAQFEADPNFNVIVGSTEGETILSTNNKSEKLKDVRVRKAIAHAINRQAIVDGAMFGFGTPIGTHFAPHHPDYIDLTSQSNYDPEKSKALLSEAGVSDGLNLSLKLPPPSYARRGGEIIASQLREVGIRTKIENLEWAQWLEQVFKGKDYDLTIVSHTEPMDIGIYGNPSYYFQYDSKEFRNLMDALNLETNDQERSKILKNAQKLIADDYVNGYLFQLAKTGVANSKLVGLWKNSPTQANDLTGVSWSN
;
A
#
# COMPACT_ATOMS: atom_id res chain seq x y z
N MET A 1 43.38 79.56 -34.60
CA MET A 1 42.02 78.95 -34.39
C MET A 1 42.16 77.43 -34.35
N LYS A 2 42.13 76.84 -33.16
CA LYS A 2 42.19 75.38 -32.98
C LYS A 2 40.78 74.87 -32.67
N ILE A 3 40.25 74.04 -33.54
CA ILE A 3 38.92 73.43 -33.42
C ILE A 3 39.05 72.19 -32.53
N LEU A 4 38.45 72.24 -31.35
CA LEU A 4 38.27 71.05 -30.44
C LEU A 4 37.12 70.25 -30.99
N LYS A 5 37.34 68.91 -31.22
CA LYS A 5 36.31 67.95 -31.53
C LYS A 5 35.85 67.29 -30.18
N PRO A 6 34.56 67.17 -29.90
CA PRO A 6 34.09 66.44 -28.71
C PRO A 6 34.17 64.94 -28.95
N LEU A 7 34.77 64.21 -28.00
CA LEU A 7 34.83 62.80 -27.95
C LEU A 7 33.50 62.29 -27.26
N PHE A 8 32.66 61.61 -28.05
CA PHE A 8 31.46 60.95 -27.52
C PHE A 8 31.86 59.59 -26.96
N ALA A 9 31.88 59.45 -25.64
CA ALA A 9 32.05 58.17 -24.97
C ALA A 9 30.72 57.41 -24.98
N ILE A 10 30.62 56.32 -25.75
CA ILE A 10 29.50 55.40 -25.73
C ILE A 10 29.71 54.46 -24.51
N ILE A 11 28.91 54.64 -23.47
CA ILE A 11 28.83 53.71 -22.32
C ILE A 11 27.93 52.56 -22.75
N ILE A 12 28.53 51.41 -23.10
CA ILE A 12 27.82 50.14 -23.30
C ILE A 12 27.50 49.59 -21.95
N THR A 13 26.25 49.72 -21.49
CA THR A 13 25.73 49.06 -20.32
C THR A 13 25.49 47.60 -20.69
N LEU A 14 26.41 46.71 -20.30
CA LEU A 14 26.16 45.23 -20.30
C LEU A 14 25.07 44.93 -19.28
N MET A 15 23.84 44.78 -19.73
CA MET A 15 22.80 44.14 -18.96
C MET A 15 23.19 42.63 -18.80
N TRP A 16 23.61 42.26 -17.62
CA TRP A 16 23.69 40.86 -17.24
C TRP A 16 22.27 40.33 -17.24
N MET A 17 21.86 39.68 -18.31
CA MET A 17 20.70 38.79 -18.31
C MET A 17 21.12 37.58 -17.55
N SER A 18 20.79 37.47 -16.26
CA SER A 18 20.79 36.20 -15.55
C SER A 18 19.90 35.25 -16.36
N PRO A 19 20.38 34.05 -16.70
CA PRO A 19 19.50 33.08 -17.33
C PRO A 19 18.33 32.85 -16.38
N LEU A 20 17.11 33.16 -16.78
CA LEU A 20 15.90 32.65 -16.14
C LEU A 20 15.98 31.13 -16.36
N TYR A 21 16.47 30.39 -15.37
CA TYR A 21 16.22 28.96 -15.31
C TYR A 21 14.71 28.81 -15.17
N ALA A 22 14.07 28.34 -16.23
CA ALA A 22 12.67 27.94 -16.13
C ALA A 22 12.58 26.88 -15.01
N GLU A 23 11.79 27.17 -14.00
CA GLU A 23 11.55 26.21 -12.92
C GLU A 23 11.07 24.89 -13.54
N LYS A 24 11.67 23.77 -13.14
CA LYS A 24 11.25 22.45 -13.61
C LYS A 24 9.85 22.18 -13.04
N ASN A 25 8.88 22.03 -13.93
CA ASN A 25 7.46 21.86 -13.60
C ASN A 25 6.90 20.53 -14.11
N SER A 26 7.77 19.61 -14.50
CA SER A 26 7.41 18.27 -14.92
C SER A 26 8.17 17.23 -14.12
N VAL A 27 7.61 16.03 -13.99
CA VAL A 27 8.24 14.89 -13.30
C VAL A 27 8.18 13.63 -14.14
N VAL A 28 9.25 12.84 -14.09
CA VAL A 28 9.32 11.48 -14.63
C VAL A 28 9.44 10.50 -13.47
N ILE A 29 8.39 9.72 -13.24
CA ILE A 29 8.33 8.66 -12.22
C ILE A 29 8.64 7.33 -12.88
N GLY A 30 9.65 6.63 -12.37
CA GLY A 30 9.96 5.25 -12.78
C GLY A 30 9.04 4.25 -12.08
N MET A 31 8.58 3.27 -12.83
CA MET A 31 7.80 2.13 -12.34
C MET A 31 8.41 0.83 -12.86
N GLN A 32 8.34 -0.24 -12.07
CA GLN A 32 8.82 -1.55 -12.51
C GLN A 32 7.90 -2.21 -13.53
N LEU A 33 6.59 -2.00 -13.41
CA LEU A 33 5.58 -2.69 -14.19
C LEU A 33 4.75 -1.70 -14.99
N GLU A 34 4.50 -2.04 -16.24
CA GLU A 34 3.46 -1.39 -17.04
C GLU A 34 2.08 -1.85 -16.57
N PRO A 35 1.11 -0.95 -16.35
CA PRO A 35 -0.26 -1.34 -16.07
C PRO A 35 -0.88 -2.09 -17.27
N PRO A 36 -1.66 -3.16 -17.06
CA PRO A 36 -2.33 -3.87 -18.15
C PRO A 36 -3.44 -3.03 -18.80
N ASN A 37 -4.02 -2.13 -18.04
CA ASN A 37 -5.03 -1.14 -18.43
C ASN A 37 -5.00 0.03 -17.43
N LEU A 38 -5.90 1.03 -17.58
CA LEU A 38 -5.97 2.20 -16.71
C LEU A 38 -7.31 2.34 -15.97
N ASP A 39 -8.15 1.27 -15.93
CA ASP A 39 -9.39 1.19 -15.15
C ASP A 39 -9.17 0.40 -13.85
N PRO A 40 -9.04 1.05 -12.69
CA PRO A 40 -8.83 0.34 -11.42
C PRO A 40 -10.04 -0.48 -10.99
N THR A 41 -11.22 -0.21 -11.55
CA THR A 41 -12.44 -0.99 -11.28
C THR A 41 -12.57 -2.23 -12.17
N GLY A 42 -11.64 -2.44 -13.09
CA GLY A 42 -11.66 -3.51 -14.09
C GLY A 42 -10.59 -4.59 -13.93
N GLY A 43 -9.77 -4.55 -12.87
CA GLY A 43 -8.68 -5.52 -12.68
C GLY A 43 -7.98 -5.35 -11.34
N ALA A 44 -7.07 -6.30 -11.03
CA ALA A 44 -6.37 -6.39 -9.74
C ALA A 44 -4.87 -6.01 -9.82
N ALA A 45 -4.43 -5.29 -10.83
CA ALA A 45 -3.02 -4.98 -10.98
C ALA A 45 -2.66 -3.67 -10.27
N ALA A 46 -1.84 -3.71 -9.24
CA ALA A 46 -1.36 -2.55 -8.47
C ALA A 46 -0.82 -1.41 -9.34
N ALA A 47 -0.14 -1.74 -10.45
CA ALA A 47 0.39 -0.76 -11.39
C ALA A 47 -0.68 0.16 -12.01
N ILE A 48 -1.97 -0.23 -12.02
CA ILE A 48 -3.06 0.64 -12.46
C ILE A 48 -3.21 1.79 -11.48
N ASP A 49 -3.42 1.47 -10.20
CA ASP A 49 -3.60 2.45 -9.14
C ASP A 49 -2.36 3.32 -8.95
N GLU A 50 -1.16 2.76 -9.11
CA GLU A 50 0.09 3.50 -9.06
C GLU A 50 0.14 4.68 -10.05
N VAL A 51 -0.60 4.62 -11.16
CA VAL A 51 -0.72 5.71 -12.15
C VAL A 51 -1.93 6.58 -11.87
N VAL A 52 -3.11 5.98 -11.67
CA VAL A 52 -4.38 6.72 -11.79
C VAL A 52 -5.00 7.14 -10.47
N TYR A 53 -4.69 6.46 -9.35
CA TYR A 53 -5.27 6.78 -8.04
C TYR A 53 -4.88 8.19 -7.59
N SER A 54 -5.86 8.99 -7.21
CA SER A 54 -5.71 10.39 -6.79
C SER A 54 -5.09 11.33 -7.83
N ASN A 55 -4.53 10.81 -8.91
CA ASN A 55 -4.00 11.62 -10.01
C ASN A 55 -5.09 11.89 -11.06
N VAL A 56 -5.75 10.83 -11.53
CA VAL A 56 -6.78 10.87 -12.58
C VAL A 56 -8.16 10.66 -12.01
N TYR A 57 -8.30 9.65 -11.14
CA TYR A 57 -9.57 9.27 -10.53
C TYR A 57 -9.61 9.59 -9.05
N GLU A 58 -10.81 9.88 -8.55
CA GLU A 58 -11.08 10.12 -7.13
C GLU A 58 -12.28 9.31 -6.66
N GLY A 59 -12.27 8.93 -5.38
CA GLY A 59 -13.38 8.29 -4.69
C GLY A 59 -14.18 9.27 -3.82
N LEU A 60 -15.22 8.80 -3.16
CA LEU A 60 -15.94 9.58 -2.16
C LEU A 60 -15.04 9.98 -0.99
N THR A 61 -14.14 9.08 -0.60
CA THR A 61 -13.11 9.29 0.42
C THR A 61 -11.74 8.96 -0.16
N ARG A 62 -10.67 9.30 0.54
CA ARG A 62 -9.30 9.19 0.04
C ARG A 62 -8.33 8.81 1.14
N PHE A 63 -7.40 7.90 0.87
CA PHE A 63 -6.25 7.63 1.74
C PHE A 63 -5.24 8.76 1.75
N ARG A 64 -4.58 8.94 2.90
CA ARG A 64 -3.38 9.78 3.09
C ARG A 64 -2.17 8.89 3.30
N ALA A 65 -0.97 9.49 3.20
CA ALA A 65 0.30 8.78 3.34
C ALA A 65 0.51 8.04 4.68
N ASP A 66 -0.25 8.37 5.71
CA ASP A 66 -0.25 7.74 7.04
C ASP A 66 -1.34 6.65 7.19
N GLY A 67 -2.08 6.34 6.12
CA GLY A 67 -3.18 5.37 6.14
C GLY A 67 -4.49 5.92 6.70
N SER A 68 -4.54 7.18 7.13
CA SER A 68 -5.80 7.82 7.49
C SER A 68 -6.70 8.07 6.27
N VAL A 69 -8.01 8.18 6.50
CA VAL A 69 -8.99 8.45 5.45
C VAL A 69 -9.58 9.84 5.64
N THR A 70 -9.65 10.59 4.54
CA THR A 70 -10.16 11.96 4.51
C THR A 70 -11.27 12.12 3.46
N PRO A 71 -12.06 13.21 3.52
CA PRO A 71 -12.96 13.59 2.43
C PRO A 71 -12.25 13.64 1.07
N GLY A 72 -12.97 13.16 0.04
CA GLY A 72 -12.65 13.27 -1.38
C GLY A 72 -13.79 13.95 -2.11
N LEU A 73 -14.44 13.29 -3.07
CA LEU A 73 -15.63 13.79 -3.75
C LEU A 73 -16.84 13.94 -2.81
N ALA A 74 -16.87 13.22 -1.68
CA ALA A 74 -17.76 13.55 -0.56
C ALA A 74 -17.09 14.61 0.32
N LYS A 75 -17.73 15.76 0.49
CA LYS A 75 -17.31 16.84 1.38
C LYS A 75 -17.43 16.44 2.85
N SER A 76 -18.50 15.72 3.18
CA SER A 76 -18.83 15.23 4.53
C SER A 76 -19.86 14.11 4.44
N TRP A 77 -20.06 13.42 5.56
CA TRP A 77 -21.09 12.38 5.70
C TRP A 77 -21.66 12.34 7.11
N THR A 78 -22.85 11.77 7.23
CA THR A 78 -23.46 11.40 8.50
C THR A 78 -23.82 9.92 8.47
N ILE A 79 -23.78 9.29 9.64
CA ILE A 79 -24.11 7.89 9.82
C ILE A 79 -25.32 7.84 10.76
N SER A 80 -26.33 7.02 10.45
CA SER A 80 -27.47 6.81 11.34
C SER A 80 -27.04 6.07 12.62
N ASP A 81 -27.81 6.22 13.69
CA ASP A 81 -27.52 5.63 15.01
C ASP A 81 -27.39 4.10 14.98
N ASP A 82 -28.08 3.44 14.04
CA ASP A 82 -27.99 1.99 13.81
C ASP A 82 -26.81 1.57 12.92
N GLY A 83 -26.01 2.53 12.44
CA GLY A 83 -24.86 2.28 11.57
C GLY A 83 -25.19 1.80 10.16
N LEU A 84 -26.46 1.84 9.74
CA LEU A 84 -26.91 1.28 8.46
C LEU A 84 -26.97 2.31 7.33
N VAL A 85 -27.24 3.58 7.63
CA VAL A 85 -27.48 4.60 6.61
C VAL A 85 -26.37 5.64 6.62
N TYR A 86 -25.67 5.76 5.51
CA TYR A 86 -24.64 6.76 5.27
C TYR A 86 -25.18 7.81 4.30
N THR A 87 -25.23 9.07 4.72
CA THR A 87 -25.65 10.19 3.87
C THR A 87 -24.47 11.08 3.57
N PHE A 88 -24.06 11.12 2.30
CA PHE A 88 -22.92 11.90 1.83
C PHE A 88 -23.37 13.22 1.22
N GLN A 89 -22.70 14.30 1.60
CA GLN A 89 -22.76 15.60 0.94
C GLN A 89 -21.62 15.68 -0.07
N LEU A 90 -21.91 15.82 -1.34
CA LEU A 90 -20.92 15.84 -2.40
C LEU A 90 -20.30 17.24 -2.59
N GLN A 91 -19.07 17.26 -3.12
CA GLN A 91 -18.45 18.48 -3.61
C GLN A 91 -19.31 19.06 -4.75
N GLN A 92 -19.28 20.38 -4.89
CA GLN A 92 -20.04 21.10 -5.92
C GLN A 92 -19.09 21.68 -6.99
N ASN A 93 -19.60 21.87 -8.19
CA ASN A 93 -18.86 22.40 -9.34
C ASN A 93 -17.64 21.53 -9.73
N VAL A 94 -17.71 20.24 -9.45
CA VAL A 94 -16.72 19.26 -9.91
C VAL A 94 -17.05 18.89 -11.34
N LYS A 95 -16.01 18.77 -12.17
CA LYS A 95 -16.13 18.32 -13.56
C LYS A 95 -15.22 17.13 -13.82
N PHE A 96 -15.69 16.21 -14.62
CA PHE A 96 -14.83 15.23 -15.24
C PHE A 96 -13.91 15.89 -16.28
N HIS A 97 -12.84 15.22 -16.67
CA HIS A 97 -11.82 15.77 -17.56
C HIS A 97 -12.36 16.12 -18.96
N ASN A 98 -13.44 15.46 -19.40
CA ASN A 98 -14.15 15.76 -20.64
C ASN A 98 -15.08 16.99 -20.55
N GLY A 99 -15.24 17.57 -19.34
CA GLY A 99 -16.05 18.74 -19.06
C GLY A 99 -17.48 18.45 -18.59
N SER A 100 -17.92 17.17 -18.52
CA SER A 100 -19.21 16.80 -17.92
C SER A 100 -19.23 17.11 -16.43
N ASP A 101 -20.40 17.43 -15.89
CA ASP A 101 -20.58 17.73 -14.47
C ASP A 101 -20.64 16.41 -13.66
N PHE A 102 -19.98 16.40 -12.50
CA PHE A 102 -20.09 15.32 -11.53
C PHE A 102 -21.28 15.54 -10.61
N ASP A 103 -22.09 14.49 -10.37
CA ASP A 103 -23.20 14.52 -9.44
C ASP A 103 -23.45 13.16 -8.74
N ALA A 104 -24.54 13.08 -7.94
CA ALA A 104 -24.90 11.87 -7.21
C ALA A 104 -25.31 10.69 -8.12
N SER A 105 -25.66 10.94 -9.37
CA SER A 105 -25.99 9.88 -10.34
C SER A 105 -24.73 9.08 -10.74
N ASP A 106 -23.58 9.77 -10.83
CA ASP A 106 -22.30 9.13 -11.15
C ASP A 106 -21.82 8.23 -10.01
N VAL A 107 -22.03 8.70 -8.76
CA VAL A 107 -21.77 7.89 -7.57
C VAL A 107 -22.62 6.62 -7.57
N LYS A 108 -23.92 6.77 -7.83
CA LYS A 108 -24.83 5.63 -7.93
C LYS A 108 -24.40 4.67 -9.03
N PHE A 109 -24.10 5.17 -10.20
CA PHE A 109 -23.64 4.37 -11.34
C PHE A 109 -22.38 3.56 -10.97
N SER A 110 -21.36 4.21 -10.40
CA SER A 110 -20.08 3.61 -10.07
C SER A 110 -20.20 2.50 -9.03
N ILE A 111 -20.97 2.75 -7.96
CA ILE A 111 -21.23 1.75 -6.92
C ILE A 111 -22.06 0.58 -7.47
N ASP A 112 -23.12 0.86 -8.24
CA ASP A 112 -23.97 -0.18 -8.83
C ASP A 112 -23.18 -1.03 -9.84
N ARG A 113 -22.25 -0.43 -10.62
CA ARG A 113 -21.32 -1.14 -11.49
C ARG A 113 -20.38 -2.04 -10.70
N ALA A 114 -19.79 -1.54 -9.60
CA ALA A 114 -18.83 -2.29 -8.79
C ALA A 114 -19.49 -3.51 -8.10
N ARG A 115 -20.71 -3.38 -7.59
CA ARG A 115 -21.44 -4.44 -6.87
C ARG A 115 -22.21 -5.41 -7.78
N ASN A 116 -22.27 -5.17 -9.09
CA ASN A 116 -22.97 -6.04 -10.04
C ASN A 116 -22.40 -7.47 -9.98
N GLU A 117 -23.25 -8.47 -10.15
CA GLU A 117 -22.84 -9.89 -10.14
C GLU A 117 -21.77 -10.20 -11.21
N ASN A 118 -21.86 -9.56 -12.38
CA ASN A 118 -20.91 -9.70 -13.49
C ASN A 118 -19.73 -8.72 -13.40
N SER A 119 -19.58 -7.98 -12.28
CA SER A 119 -18.49 -7.03 -12.10
C SER A 119 -17.13 -7.73 -12.11
N THR A 120 -16.18 -7.17 -12.87
CA THR A 120 -14.77 -7.55 -12.88
C THR A 120 -13.94 -6.81 -11.84
N ASN A 121 -14.57 -5.97 -11.01
CA ASN A 121 -13.92 -5.27 -9.91
C ASN A 121 -13.30 -6.28 -8.96
N ALA A 122 -11.98 -6.17 -8.75
CA ALA A 122 -11.22 -7.11 -7.93
C ALA A 122 -11.67 -7.08 -6.46
N GLN A 123 -12.11 -5.91 -6.00
CA GLN A 123 -12.55 -5.65 -4.64
C GLN A 123 -14.08 -5.54 -4.53
N LYS A 124 -14.84 -6.14 -5.42
CA LYS A 124 -16.33 -6.13 -5.34
C LYS A 124 -16.87 -6.58 -3.99
N GLY A 125 -16.08 -7.31 -3.21
CA GLY A 125 -16.41 -7.69 -1.84
C GLY A 125 -16.65 -6.50 -0.91
N LEU A 126 -15.99 -5.37 -1.12
CA LEU A 126 -16.14 -4.13 -0.35
C LEU A 126 -17.56 -3.54 -0.48
N PHE A 127 -18.25 -3.82 -1.58
CA PHE A 127 -19.58 -3.30 -1.91
C PHE A 127 -20.72 -4.28 -1.60
N LYS A 128 -20.39 -5.53 -1.22
CA LYS A 128 -21.38 -6.61 -1.04
C LYS A 128 -22.41 -6.31 0.04
N GLY A 129 -22.03 -5.53 1.05
CA GLY A 129 -22.92 -5.14 2.15
C GLY A 129 -23.91 -4.02 1.79
N ILE A 130 -23.85 -3.40 0.60
CA ILE A 130 -24.72 -2.31 0.21
C ILE A 130 -26.07 -2.86 -0.23
N SER A 131 -27.15 -2.47 0.47
CA SER A 131 -28.52 -2.85 0.11
C SER A 131 -29.14 -1.89 -0.90
N SER A 132 -28.95 -0.56 -0.74
CA SER A 132 -29.41 0.45 -1.71
C SER A 132 -28.44 1.63 -1.84
N VAL A 133 -28.53 2.28 -3.01
CA VAL A 133 -27.85 3.55 -3.32
C VAL A 133 -28.89 4.49 -3.90
N ASP A 134 -29.27 5.51 -3.13
CA ASP A 134 -30.40 6.39 -3.42
C ASP A 134 -29.92 7.82 -3.66
N VAL A 135 -30.17 8.35 -4.85
CA VAL A 135 -29.94 9.76 -5.19
C VAL A 135 -31.04 10.59 -4.53
N VAL A 136 -30.66 11.40 -3.55
CA VAL A 136 -31.59 12.33 -2.87
C VAL A 136 -31.77 13.59 -3.71
N ASN A 137 -30.67 14.14 -4.19
CA ASN A 137 -30.58 15.22 -5.19
C ASN A 137 -29.20 15.20 -5.82
N SER A 138 -28.88 16.12 -6.72
CA SER A 138 -27.58 16.14 -7.44
C SER A 138 -26.36 16.21 -6.53
N SER A 139 -26.47 16.71 -5.31
CA SER A 139 -25.35 16.89 -4.37
C SER A 139 -25.45 16.02 -3.11
N VAL A 140 -26.46 15.16 -3.00
CA VAL A 140 -26.68 14.30 -1.82
C VAL A 140 -27.01 12.88 -2.25
N ILE A 141 -26.20 11.93 -1.75
CA ILE A 141 -26.45 10.50 -1.96
C ILE A 141 -26.56 9.78 -0.63
N LYS A 142 -27.47 8.82 -0.56
CA LYS A 142 -27.68 7.96 0.59
C LYS A 142 -27.35 6.53 0.23
N ILE A 143 -26.48 5.90 1.01
CA ILE A 143 -26.10 4.49 0.87
C ILE A 143 -26.58 3.76 2.11
N THR A 144 -27.38 2.70 1.90
CA THR A 144 -27.90 1.87 2.99
C THR A 144 -27.20 0.52 2.96
N LEU A 145 -26.73 0.06 4.10
CA LEU A 145 -26.08 -1.23 4.28
C LEU A 145 -27.07 -2.27 4.80
N SER A 146 -26.83 -3.53 4.47
CA SER A 146 -27.61 -4.67 4.99
C SER A 146 -27.28 -4.98 6.45
N ASN A 147 -26.05 -4.69 6.86
CA ASN A 147 -25.56 -4.82 8.22
C ASN A 147 -24.61 -3.64 8.50
N PRO A 148 -24.46 -3.19 9.74
CA PRO A 148 -23.49 -2.15 10.07
C PRO A 148 -22.08 -2.57 9.64
N ASN A 149 -21.32 -1.59 9.14
CA ASN A 149 -19.93 -1.78 8.73
C ASN A 149 -19.11 -0.53 9.07
N GLY A 150 -18.47 -0.54 10.22
CA GLY A 150 -17.65 0.58 10.66
C GLY A 150 -16.40 0.83 9.79
N GLY A 151 -16.02 -0.11 8.94
CA GLY A 151 -14.97 0.07 7.91
C GLY A 151 -15.46 0.68 6.59
N PHE A 152 -16.77 0.95 6.45
CA PHE A 152 -17.35 1.31 5.16
C PHE A 152 -16.74 2.59 4.56
N ILE A 153 -16.48 3.61 5.36
CA ILE A 153 -15.83 4.85 4.91
C ILE A 153 -14.43 4.57 4.34
N ARG A 154 -13.66 3.68 4.98
CA ARG A 154 -12.35 3.24 4.48
C ARG A 154 -12.48 2.47 3.16
N ASN A 155 -13.50 1.62 3.03
CA ASN A 155 -13.74 0.87 1.79
C ASN A 155 -13.96 1.79 0.58
N LEU A 156 -14.55 2.96 0.80
CA LEU A 156 -14.78 3.97 -0.25
C LEU A 156 -13.54 4.78 -0.62
N ALA A 157 -12.41 4.57 0.07
CA ALA A 157 -11.13 5.21 -0.25
C ALA A 157 -10.23 4.34 -1.15
N TRP A 158 -10.61 3.10 -1.44
CA TRP A 158 -9.85 2.22 -2.33
C TRP A 158 -9.92 2.68 -3.79
N GLY A 159 -8.88 2.36 -4.57
CA GLY A 159 -8.85 2.60 -6.01
C GLY A 159 -10.01 1.94 -6.76
N ASP A 160 -10.45 0.79 -6.29
CA ASP A 160 -11.63 0.08 -6.80
C ASP A 160 -12.97 0.79 -6.55
N ALA A 161 -12.99 1.84 -5.70
CA ALA A 161 -14.17 2.62 -5.33
C ALA A 161 -14.19 4.03 -5.94
N ILE A 162 -13.40 4.27 -6.97
CA ILE A 162 -13.38 5.54 -7.71
C ILE A 162 -14.71 5.79 -8.42
N ILE A 163 -14.99 7.07 -8.66
CA ILE A 163 -16.19 7.48 -9.38
C ILE A 163 -15.88 7.69 -10.86
N LEU A 164 -16.68 7.04 -11.69
CA LEU A 164 -16.59 7.07 -13.15
C LEU A 164 -17.72 7.91 -13.75
N ASP A 165 -17.41 8.58 -14.85
CA ASP A 165 -18.40 9.14 -15.76
C ASP A 165 -19.09 7.99 -16.54
N PRO A 166 -20.43 7.82 -16.43
CA PRO A 166 -21.15 6.76 -17.12
C PRO A 166 -20.92 6.71 -18.63
N ASP A 167 -20.78 7.87 -19.27
CA ASP A 167 -20.63 7.98 -20.72
C ASP A 167 -19.26 7.48 -21.20
N THR A 168 -18.24 7.51 -20.35
CA THR A 168 -16.86 7.11 -20.69
C THR A 168 -16.36 5.88 -19.95
N ALA A 169 -17.14 5.31 -19.03
CA ALA A 169 -16.74 4.16 -18.22
C ALA A 169 -16.28 2.93 -19.03
N ASN A 170 -16.80 2.74 -20.24
CA ASN A 170 -16.43 1.62 -21.11
C ASN A 170 -15.05 1.81 -21.78
N SER A 171 -14.54 3.03 -21.88
CA SER A 171 -13.21 3.35 -22.43
C SER A 171 -12.15 3.57 -21.35
N ALA A 172 -12.51 3.52 -20.06
CA ALA A 172 -11.63 3.80 -18.92
C ALA A 172 -10.32 3.00 -18.94
N ALA A 173 -10.33 1.78 -19.49
CA ALA A 173 -9.16 0.92 -19.61
C ALA A 173 -8.04 1.50 -20.48
N SER A 174 -8.33 2.38 -21.43
CA SER A 174 -7.36 2.98 -22.36
C SER A 174 -7.39 4.50 -22.41
N GLU A 175 -8.52 5.10 -22.07
CA GLU A 175 -8.77 6.54 -22.11
C GLU A 175 -9.43 6.98 -20.79
N PRO A 176 -8.68 7.00 -19.69
CA PRO A 176 -9.22 7.31 -18.38
C PRO A 176 -9.74 8.77 -18.32
N ASN A 177 -10.97 8.93 -17.85
CA ASN A 177 -11.67 10.20 -17.68
C ASN A 177 -12.18 10.30 -16.24
N GLY A 178 -11.47 10.99 -15.38
CA GLY A 178 -11.79 11.18 -13.97
C GLY A 178 -12.01 12.64 -13.60
N THR A 179 -12.03 12.92 -12.31
CA THR A 179 -12.21 14.25 -11.72
C THR A 179 -10.91 14.83 -11.15
N GLY A 180 -9.82 14.06 -11.22
CA GLY A 180 -8.57 14.34 -10.52
C GLY A 180 -7.76 15.53 -11.07
N PRO A 181 -6.66 15.87 -10.37
CA PRO A 181 -5.82 17.03 -10.69
C PRO A 181 -4.99 16.87 -11.96
N PHE A 182 -4.89 15.67 -12.52
CA PHE A 182 -4.21 15.41 -13.78
C PHE A 182 -5.16 14.73 -14.77
N LYS A 183 -5.08 15.15 -16.04
CA LYS A 183 -5.77 14.55 -17.19
C LYS A 183 -4.84 13.57 -17.90
N PHE A 184 -5.38 12.44 -18.34
CA PHE A 184 -4.67 11.53 -19.24
C PHE A 184 -4.33 12.25 -20.55
N SER A 185 -3.11 12.10 -21.02
CA SER A 185 -2.64 12.68 -22.27
C SER A 185 -2.29 11.61 -23.30
N LYS A 186 -1.49 10.60 -22.88
CA LYS A 186 -1.00 9.60 -23.82
C LYS A 186 -0.51 8.34 -23.10
N TRP A 187 -0.66 7.21 -23.74
CA TRP A 187 -0.01 5.96 -23.38
C TRP A 187 0.85 5.46 -24.54
N VAL A 188 2.15 5.39 -24.35
CA VAL A 188 3.09 4.72 -25.24
C VAL A 188 3.35 3.34 -24.68
N LYS A 189 2.70 2.32 -25.24
CA LYS A 189 2.80 0.94 -24.77
C LYS A 189 4.26 0.47 -24.73
N GLY A 190 4.64 -0.17 -23.61
CA GLY A 190 6.00 -0.64 -23.36
C GLY A 190 6.99 0.47 -22.95
N ASP A 191 6.55 1.73 -22.85
CA ASP A 191 7.43 2.84 -22.50
C ASP A 191 6.88 3.68 -21.34
N ARG A 192 5.70 4.34 -21.51
CA ARG A 192 5.20 5.26 -20.48
C ARG A 192 3.72 5.64 -20.63
N VAL A 193 3.15 6.14 -19.53
CA VAL A 193 1.90 6.93 -19.50
C VAL A 193 2.23 8.39 -19.20
N GLU A 194 1.62 9.31 -19.92
CA GLU A 194 1.77 10.76 -19.74
C GLU A 194 0.47 11.38 -19.22
N LEU A 195 0.59 12.22 -18.21
CA LEU A 195 -0.48 13.01 -17.63
C LEU A 195 -0.15 14.50 -17.75
N VAL A 196 -1.17 15.33 -17.89
CA VAL A 196 -1.07 16.79 -17.89
C VAL A 196 -1.97 17.38 -16.81
N LYS A 197 -1.59 18.53 -16.29
CA LYS A 197 -2.35 19.25 -15.28
C LYS A 197 -3.79 19.51 -15.71
N ASN A 198 -4.73 19.28 -14.82
CA ASN A 198 -6.10 19.73 -14.96
C ASN A 198 -6.26 21.15 -14.41
N ASN A 199 -6.31 22.13 -15.29
CA ASN A 199 -6.47 23.54 -14.90
C ASN A 199 -7.85 23.86 -14.33
N ASP A 200 -8.84 22.99 -14.57
CA ASP A 200 -10.22 23.11 -14.06
C ASP A 200 -10.44 22.24 -12.81
N TYR A 201 -9.36 21.79 -12.15
CA TYR A 201 -9.47 20.96 -10.97
C TYR A 201 -10.19 21.67 -9.83
N TRP A 202 -11.14 21.01 -9.23
CA TRP A 202 -12.01 21.54 -8.18
C TRP A 202 -11.32 21.72 -6.82
N GLY A 203 -10.21 20.98 -6.59
CA GLY A 203 -9.45 21.00 -5.35
C GLY A 203 -8.25 21.97 -5.40
N GLU A 204 -7.26 21.75 -4.55
CA GLU A 204 -6.05 22.57 -4.52
C GLU A 204 -5.22 22.34 -5.78
N ALA A 205 -4.74 23.45 -6.38
CA ALA A 205 -3.94 23.41 -7.60
C ALA A 205 -2.61 22.67 -7.37
N VAL A 206 -2.31 21.72 -8.24
CA VAL A 206 -1.03 21.00 -8.22
C VAL A 206 0.10 21.84 -8.81
N SER A 207 1.32 21.61 -8.34
CA SER A 207 2.50 22.34 -8.77
C SER A 207 3.05 21.88 -10.13
N LEU A 208 2.84 20.59 -10.44
CA LEU A 208 3.36 20.00 -11.68
C LEU A 208 2.43 20.26 -12.87
N GLU A 209 3.00 20.66 -14.00
CA GLU A 209 2.26 20.82 -15.26
C GLU A 209 2.14 19.51 -16.03
N LYS A 210 3.12 18.58 -15.83
CA LYS A 210 3.16 17.28 -16.49
C LYS A 210 3.75 16.23 -15.59
N ALA A 211 3.25 15.00 -15.70
CA ALA A 211 3.83 13.82 -15.08
C ALA A 211 3.96 12.71 -16.14
N SER A 212 5.04 11.94 -16.08
CA SER A 212 5.27 10.78 -16.93
C SER A 212 5.61 9.58 -16.05
N PHE A 213 4.90 8.48 -16.22
CA PHE A 213 5.17 7.20 -15.54
C PHE A 213 5.91 6.31 -16.53
N LYS A 214 7.22 6.17 -16.37
CA LYS A 214 8.11 5.42 -17.28
C LYS A 214 8.36 4.01 -16.77
N PHE A 215 8.19 3.00 -17.64
CA PHE A 215 8.30 1.59 -17.25
C PHE A 215 9.73 1.10 -17.43
N ILE A 216 10.39 0.70 -16.35
CA ILE A 216 11.76 0.17 -16.34
C ILE A 216 11.81 -1.00 -15.36
N SER A 217 11.70 -2.21 -15.87
CA SER A 217 11.67 -3.43 -15.06
C SER A 217 13.04 -3.93 -14.64
N ASP A 218 14.08 -3.65 -15.44
CA ASP A 218 15.46 -4.07 -15.15
C ASP A 218 16.08 -3.18 -14.07
N PRO A 219 16.57 -3.75 -12.94
CA PRO A 219 17.18 -2.98 -11.85
C PRO A 219 18.41 -2.16 -12.26
N THR A 220 19.23 -2.68 -13.18
CA THR A 220 20.43 -1.98 -13.65
C THR A 220 20.06 -0.79 -14.53
N ALA A 221 19.06 -0.96 -15.40
CA ALA A 221 18.52 0.14 -16.21
C ALA A 221 17.84 1.21 -15.34
N ALA A 222 17.14 0.82 -14.26
CA ALA A 222 16.55 1.76 -13.31
C ALA A 222 17.61 2.61 -12.59
N PHE A 223 18.70 1.98 -12.14
CA PHE A 223 19.87 2.68 -11.58
C PHE A 223 20.45 3.69 -12.58
N ALA A 224 20.74 3.24 -13.80
CA ALA A 224 21.31 4.08 -14.85
C ALA A 224 20.40 5.26 -15.21
N ALA A 225 19.08 5.05 -15.29
CA ALA A 225 18.11 6.09 -15.62
C ALA A 225 18.02 7.19 -14.55
N LEU A 226 18.10 6.83 -13.25
CA LEU A 226 18.21 7.81 -12.16
C LEU A 226 19.51 8.61 -12.25
N MET A 227 20.64 7.92 -12.39
CA MET A 227 21.97 8.57 -12.48
C MET A 227 22.11 9.49 -13.69
N ALA A 228 21.44 9.17 -14.81
CA ALA A 228 21.41 10.00 -16.01
C ALA A 228 20.40 11.17 -15.94
N GLY A 229 19.47 11.14 -14.97
CA GLY A 229 18.38 12.11 -14.88
C GLY A 229 17.25 11.87 -15.90
N ASP A 230 17.18 10.68 -16.50
CA ASP A 230 16.08 10.25 -17.39
C ASP A 230 14.80 9.96 -16.62
N VAL A 231 14.94 9.69 -15.31
CA VAL A 231 13.89 9.48 -14.34
C VAL A 231 14.21 10.33 -13.11
N ASP A 232 13.20 11.03 -12.58
CA ASP A 232 13.36 11.91 -11.43
C ASP A 232 13.19 11.19 -10.10
N ALA A 233 12.37 10.15 -10.08
CA ALA A 233 12.14 9.32 -8.91
C ALA A 233 11.65 7.92 -9.27
N PHE A 234 12.03 6.94 -8.44
CA PHE A 234 11.37 5.66 -8.28
C PHE A 234 10.76 5.62 -6.87
N PRO A 235 9.45 5.81 -6.68
CA PRO A 235 8.82 5.69 -5.37
C PRO A 235 8.94 4.29 -4.77
N VAL A 236 9.02 3.25 -5.63
CA VAL A 236 9.39 1.87 -5.29
C VAL A 236 10.57 1.48 -6.16
N TYR A 237 11.78 1.52 -5.58
CA TYR A 237 13.02 1.29 -6.32
C TYR A 237 13.36 -0.21 -6.38
N PRO A 238 13.67 -0.77 -7.59
CA PRO A 238 13.79 -2.20 -7.78
C PRO A 238 15.08 -2.86 -7.26
N ALA A 239 16.10 -2.08 -6.86
CA ALA A 239 17.42 -2.58 -6.47
C ALA A 239 17.85 -2.05 -5.09
N PRO A 240 17.18 -2.44 -3.98
CA PRO A 240 17.49 -1.92 -2.64
C PRO A 240 18.93 -2.12 -2.22
N GLU A 241 19.63 -3.13 -2.74
CA GLU A 241 21.04 -3.37 -2.50
C GLU A 241 21.98 -2.25 -3.00
N THR A 242 21.48 -1.36 -3.88
CA THR A 242 22.27 -0.24 -4.42
C THR A 242 21.95 1.10 -3.76
N LEU A 243 20.99 1.16 -2.83
CA LEU A 243 20.56 2.40 -2.20
C LEU A 243 21.67 3.18 -1.52
N ALA A 244 22.66 2.49 -0.93
CA ALA A 244 23.82 3.14 -0.32
C ALA A 244 24.60 4.04 -1.29
N GLN A 245 24.54 3.77 -2.60
CA GLN A 245 25.20 4.62 -3.61
C GLN A 245 24.45 5.94 -3.78
N PHE A 246 23.12 5.93 -3.70
CA PHE A 246 22.31 7.14 -3.74
C PHE A 246 22.39 7.92 -2.43
N GLU A 247 22.49 7.26 -1.27
CA GLU A 247 22.68 7.92 0.03
C GLU A 247 24.00 8.70 0.08
N ALA A 248 25.03 8.23 -0.65
CA ALA A 248 26.33 8.91 -0.72
C ALA A 248 26.34 10.10 -1.71
N ASP A 249 25.33 10.25 -2.57
CA ASP A 249 25.24 11.31 -3.57
C ASP A 249 24.23 12.39 -3.16
N PRO A 250 24.65 13.64 -2.91
CA PRO A 250 23.75 14.72 -2.46
C PRO A 250 22.67 15.13 -3.49
N ASN A 251 22.76 14.64 -4.73
CA ASN A 251 21.75 14.88 -5.76
C ASN A 251 20.50 14.02 -5.58
N PHE A 252 20.55 13.03 -4.67
CA PHE A 252 19.43 12.12 -4.44
C PHE A 252 19.00 12.09 -2.97
N ASN A 253 17.74 11.76 -2.77
CA ASN A 253 17.15 11.39 -1.48
C ASN A 253 16.72 9.93 -1.56
N VAL A 254 17.20 9.10 -0.64
CA VAL A 254 16.68 7.77 -0.40
C VAL A 254 15.50 7.88 0.54
N ILE A 255 14.35 7.34 0.14
CA ILE A 255 13.09 7.39 0.88
C ILE A 255 12.80 5.99 1.39
N VAL A 256 12.95 5.78 2.70
CA VAL A 256 12.61 4.50 3.34
C VAL A 256 11.37 4.70 4.20
N GLY A 257 10.30 4.04 3.82
CA GLY A 257 9.01 4.05 4.52
C GLY A 257 8.49 2.64 4.72
N SER A 258 7.23 2.51 5.13
CA SER A 258 6.56 1.23 5.27
C SER A 258 5.45 1.03 4.24
N THR A 259 5.12 -0.23 4.01
CA THR A 259 3.99 -0.68 3.19
C THR A 259 2.95 -1.36 4.08
N GLU A 260 1.89 -1.91 3.52
CA GLU A 260 0.99 -2.85 4.20
C GLU A 260 1.54 -4.30 4.23
N GLY A 261 2.78 -4.51 3.82
CA GLY A 261 3.37 -5.84 3.70
C GLY A 261 3.82 -6.45 5.04
N GLU A 262 2.91 -6.98 5.85
CA GLU A 262 3.24 -7.73 7.06
C GLU A 262 3.82 -9.11 6.74
N THR A 263 5.14 -9.24 6.88
CA THR A 263 5.81 -10.53 6.67
C THR A 263 5.74 -11.36 7.93
N ILE A 264 5.18 -12.57 7.80
CA ILE A 264 4.99 -13.52 8.90
C ILE A 264 5.66 -14.86 8.62
N LEU A 265 6.16 -15.50 9.66
CA LEU A 265 6.39 -16.93 9.68
C LEU A 265 5.07 -17.59 10.08
N SER A 266 4.28 -17.95 9.10
CA SER A 266 2.98 -18.55 9.37
C SER A 266 3.14 -19.96 9.88
N THR A 267 2.43 -20.26 10.99
CA THR A 267 2.35 -21.56 11.59
C THR A 267 0.99 -22.19 11.33
N ASN A 268 0.95 -23.46 10.97
CA ASN A 268 -0.31 -24.19 10.89
C ASN A 268 -0.79 -24.57 12.30
N ASN A 269 -1.73 -23.79 12.85
CA ASN A 269 -2.18 -23.95 14.24
C ASN A 269 -2.92 -25.28 14.51
N LYS A 270 -3.37 -26.01 13.49
CA LYS A 270 -3.97 -27.34 13.62
C LYS A 270 -2.99 -28.48 13.37
N SER A 271 -1.74 -28.22 12.97
CA SER A 271 -0.71 -29.24 12.90
C SER A 271 -0.50 -29.86 14.29
N GLU A 272 -0.46 -31.20 14.37
CA GLU A 272 -0.18 -31.91 15.61
C GLU A 272 1.11 -31.46 16.30
N LYS A 273 2.08 -30.97 15.52
CA LYS A 273 3.37 -30.49 16.00
C LYS A 273 3.31 -29.04 16.54
N LEU A 274 2.32 -28.26 16.12
CA LEU A 274 2.26 -26.80 16.37
C LEU A 274 1.00 -26.37 17.14
N LYS A 275 0.08 -27.29 17.43
CA LYS A 275 -1.15 -26.97 18.18
C LYS A 275 -0.88 -26.52 19.63
N ASP A 276 0.23 -26.94 20.22
CA ASP A 276 0.64 -26.48 21.55
C ASP A 276 1.24 -25.07 21.44
N VAL A 277 0.62 -24.11 22.13
CA VAL A 277 1.06 -22.71 22.14
C VAL A 277 2.50 -22.55 22.65
N ARG A 278 2.98 -23.42 23.52
CA ARG A 278 4.37 -23.39 24.05
C ARG A 278 5.38 -23.65 22.95
N VAL A 279 5.06 -24.51 21.98
CA VAL A 279 5.89 -24.79 20.81
C VAL A 279 5.92 -23.55 19.89
N ARG A 280 4.77 -22.92 19.61
CA ARG A 280 4.71 -21.70 18.80
C ARG A 280 5.46 -20.53 19.47
N LYS A 281 5.30 -20.40 20.79
CA LYS A 281 6.04 -19.42 21.60
C LYS A 281 7.55 -19.68 21.55
N ALA A 282 7.98 -20.95 21.65
CA ALA A 282 9.39 -21.32 21.50
C ALA A 282 9.93 -20.90 20.11
N ILE A 283 9.20 -21.18 19.03
CA ILE A 283 9.55 -20.74 17.67
C ILE A 283 9.71 -19.23 17.62
N ALA A 284 8.76 -18.47 18.18
CA ALA A 284 8.82 -16.99 18.16
C ALA A 284 10.06 -16.45 18.91
N HIS A 285 10.44 -17.04 20.05
CA HIS A 285 11.65 -16.65 20.79
C HIS A 285 12.96 -17.13 20.15
N ALA A 286 12.92 -18.13 19.25
CA ALA A 286 14.09 -18.59 18.50
C ALA A 286 14.46 -17.62 17.34
N ILE A 287 13.58 -16.68 16.97
CA ILE A 287 13.73 -15.83 15.78
C ILE A 287 14.33 -14.47 16.12
N ASN A 288 15.50 -14.19 15.55
CA ASN A 288 16.09 -12.85 15.52
C ASN A 288 15.59 -12.11 14.28
N ARG A 289 14.58 -11.26 14.45
CA ARG A 289 13.93 -10.50 13.37
C ARG A 289 14.91 -9.58 12.66
N GLN A 290 15.77 -8.87 13.42
CA GLN A 290 16.74 -7.95 12.84
C GLN A 290 17.73 -8.68 11.93
N ALA A 291 18.21 -9.84 12.32
CA ALA A 291 19.10 -10.65 11.47
C ALA A 291 18.44 -11.07 10.14
N ILE A 292 17.10 -11.25 10.13
CA ILE A 292 16.37 -11.55 8.90
C ILE A 292 16.28 -10.29 8.03
N VAL A 293 15.95 -9.13 8.63
CA VAL A 293 15.92 -7.84 7.91
C VAL A 293 17.30 -7.55 7.30
N ASP A 294 18.37 -7.71 8.06
CA ASP A 294 19.73 -7.45 7.59
C ASP A 294 20.16 -8.41 6.48
N GLY A 295 19.92 -9.71 6.67
CA GLY A 295 20.42 -10.74 5.75
C GLY A 295 19.54 -10.98 4.52
N ALA A 296 18.21 -10.82 4.64
CA ALA A 296 17.29 -11.06 3.53
C ALA A 296 16.82 -9.77 2.83
N MET A 297 16.78 -8.64 3.56
CA MET A 297 16.21 -7.38 3.10
C MET A 297 17.23 -6.23 3.09
N PHE A 298 18.53 -6.51 3.17
CA PHE A 298 19.60 -5.51 3.10
C PHE A 298 19.51 -4.39 4.16
N GLY A 299 18.92 -4.69 5.33
CA GLY A 299 18.66 -3.73 6.39
C GLY A 299 17.35 -2.96 6.24
N PHE A 300 16.59 -3.16 5.16
CA PHE A 300 15.33 -2.45 4.92
C PHE A 300 14.12 -3.27 5.39
N GLY A 301 13.47 -2.81 6.42
CA GLY A 301 12.30 -3.42 7.04
C GLY A 301 12.18 -3.00 8.49
N THR A 302 10.97 -3.02 9.02
CA THR A 302 10.70 -2.70 10.41
C THR A 302 10.25 -3.97 11.13
N PRO A 303 10.99 -4.50 12.12
CA PRO A 303 10.50 -5.62 12.92
C PRO A 303 9.12 -5.34 13.51
N ILE A 304 8.20 -6.30 13.44
CA ILE A 304 6.85 -6.21 13.99
C ILE A 304 6.57 -7.34 14.99
N GLY A 305 5.66 -7.09 15.93
CA GLY A 305 5.23 -8.06 16.93
C GLY A 305 3.77 -8.48 16.80
N THR A 306 3.09 -7.98 15.75
CA THR A 306 1.68 -8.24 15.44
C THR A 306 1.43 -8.08 13.95
N HIS A 307 0.24 -8.43 13.48
CA HIS A 307 -0.18 -8.28 12.08
C HIS A 307 -0.86 -6.93 11.88
N PHE A 308 -0.05 -5.88 11.74
CA PHE A 308 -0.51 -4.53 11.50
C PHE A 308 0.64 -3.63 11.02
N ALA A 309 0.33 -2.66 10.13
CA ALA A 309 1.35 -1.79 9.54
C ALA A 309 1.84 -0.71 10.52
N PRO A 310 3.16 -0.54 10.74
CA PRO A 310 3.71 0.42 11.70
C PRO A 310 3.39 1.89 11.42
N HIS A 311 3.03 2.26 10.19
CA HIS A 311 2.62 3.61 9.86
C HIS A 311 1.16 3.92 10.23
N HIS A 312 0.37 2.89 10.54
CA HIS A 312 -1.04 3.07 10.87
C HIS A 312 -1.22 3.61 12.30
N PRO A 313 -2.16 4.57 12.54
CA PRO A 313 -2.40 5.16 13.86
C PRO A 313 -2.78 4.16 14.97
N ASP A 314 -3.37 3.03 14.57
CA ASP A 314 -3.81 1.97 15.50
C ASP A 314 -2.75 0.90 15.74
N TYR A 315 -1.58 0.98 15.11
CA TYR A 315 -0.48 0.07 15.37
C TYR A 315 -0.03 0.11 16.84
N ILE A 316 0.33 -1.04 17.37
CA ILE A 316 1.02 -1.18 18.68
C ILE A 316 2.27 -2.01 18.50
N ASP A 317 3.37 -1.56 19.07
CA ASP A 317 4.61 -2.33 19.09
C ASP A 317 4.54 -3.44 20.14
N LEU A 318 4.49 -4.67 19.69
CA LEU A 318 4.49 -5.90 20.51
C LEU A 318 5.76 -6.73 20.29
N THR A 319 6.80 -6.19 19.69
CA THR A 319 8.05 -6.92 19.41
C THR A 319 8.69 -7.52 20.67
N SER A 320 8.56 -6.80 21.80
CA SER A 320 9.11 -7.22 23.10
C SER A 320 8.48 -8.50 23.66
N GLN A 321 7.27 -8.89 23.22
CA GLN A 321 6.61 -10.13 23.68
C GLN A 321 7.35 -11.40 23.26
N SER A 322 8.07 -11.34 22.14
CA SER A 322 8.84 -12.46 21.59
C SER A 322 10.25 -12.01 21.17
N ASN A 323 10.96 -11.40 22.12
CA ASN A 323 12.38 -11.10 21.95
C ASN A 323 13.17 -12.37 21.64
N TYR A 324 14.20 -12.24 20.81
CA TYR A 324 15.14 -13.32 20.53
C TYR A 324 15.79 -13.81 21.84
N ASP A 325 15.48 -15.03 22.21
CA ASP A 325 15.96 -15.70 23.43
C ASP A 325 16.00 -17.23 23.20
N PRO A 326 17.09 -17.75 22.61
CA PRO A 326 17.22 -19.18 22.34
C PRO A 326 17.12 -20.06 23.58
N GLU A 327 17.57 -19.58 24.75
CA GLU A 327 17.51 -20.38 26.00
C GLU A 327 16.06 -20.50 26.49
N LYS A 328 15.30 -19.43 26.41
CA LYS A 328 13.84 -19.49 26.70
C LYS A 328 13.12 -20.37 25.70
N SER A 329 13.49 -20.34 24.43
CA SER A 329 12.96 -21.26 23.42
C SER A 329 13.17 -22.70 23.77
N LYS A 330 14.41 -23.10 24.13
CA LYS A 330 14.74 -24.48 24.57
C LYS A 330 13.93 -24.90 25.83
N ALA A 331 13.81 -23.99 26.79
CA ALA A 331 13.02 -24.25 27.99
C ALA A 331 11.56 -24.55 27.65
N LEU A 332 10.92 -23.73 26.79
CA LEU A 332 9.54 -23.92 26.34
C LEU A 332 9.34 -25.22 25.56
N LEU A 333 10.30 -25.62 24.72
CA LEU A 333 10.26 -26.90 24.01
C LEU A 333 10.34 -28.09 25.00
N SER A 334 11.20 -27.97 26.02
CA SER A 334 11.28 -28.99 27.09
C SER A 334 9.96 -29.08 27.86
N GLU A 335 9.35 -27.96 28.26
CA GLU A 335 8.05 -27.92 28.94
C GLU A 335 6.92 -28.49 28.06
N ALA A 336 7.03 -28.38 26.75
CA ALA A 336 6.08 -28.96 25.79
C ALA A 336 6.34 -30.44 25.51
N GLY A 337 7.40 -31.04 26.09
CA GLY A 337 7.74 -32.44 25.90
C GLY A 337 8.41 -32.77 24.56
N VAL A 338 9.05 -31.82 23.92
CA VAL A 338 9.74 -31.98 22.61
C VAL A 338 11.25 -31.77 22.70
N SER A 339 11.85 -32.13 23.86
CA SER A 339 13.30 -31.96 24.11
C SER A 339 14.19 -32.74 23.14
N ASP A 340 13.70 -33.84 22.57
CA ASP A 340 14.46 -34.70 21.64
C ASP A 340 14.56 -34.12 20.22
N GLY A 341 14.01 -32.93 20.04
CA GLY A 341 14.00 -32.21 18.78
C GLY A 341 12.68 -32.31 18.02
N LEU A 342 12.45 -31.36 17.13
CA LEU A 342 11.23 -31.25 16.32
C LEU A 342 11.60 -31.16 14.84
N ASN A 343 10.91 -31.91 13.99
CA ASN A 343 11.09 -31.83 12.53
C ASN A 343 9.84 -31.17 11.90
N LEU A 344 10.05 -30.07 11.18
CA LEU A 344 9.00 -29.29 10.55
C LEU A 344 9.25 -29.13 9.06
N SER A 345 8.19 -29.06 8.24
CA SER A 345 8.28 -28.58 6.88
C SER A 345 8.30 -27.05 6.86
N LEU A 346 9.10 -26.45 5.97
CA LEU A 346 9.16 -25.01 5.71
C LEU A 346 8.96 -24.79 4.21
N LYS A 347 7.74 -24.50 3.80
CA LYS A 347 7.37 -24.29 2.39
C LYS A 347 7.45 -22.80 2.04
N LEU A 348 8.27 -22.43 1.05
CA LEU A 348 8.63 -21.05 0.74
C LEU A 348 8.18 -20.65 -0.64
N PRO A 349 7.41 -19.55 -0.80
CA PRO A 349 7.08 -18.96 -2.10
C PRO A 349 8.31 -18.27 -2.71
N PRO A 350 8.24 -17.80 -3.98
CA PRO A 350 9.41 -17.28 -4.71
C PRO A 350 10.08 -16.02 -4.14
N PRO A 351 9.40 -15.05 -3.47
CA PRO A 351 10.01 -13.81 -3.05
C PRO A 351 11.26 -13.97 -2.16
N SER A 352 12.21 -13.04 -2.29
CA SER A 352 13.47 -13.06 -1.55
C SER A 352 13.28 -13.02 -0.04
N TYR A 353 12.29 -12.28 0.45
CA TYR A 353 11.95 -12.24 1.88
C TYR A 353 11.62 -13.63 2.43
N ALA A 354 11.00 -14.49 1.60
CA ALA A 354 10.68 -15.85 2.00
C ALA A 354 11.89 -16.79 1.83
N ARG A 355 12.51 -16.85 0.65
CA ARG A 355 13.59 -17.81 0.38
C ARG A 355 14.83 -17.51 1.19
N ARG A 356 15.36 -16.28 1.15
CA ARG A 356 16.53 -15.89 1.98
C ARG A 356 16.19 -15.86 3.46
N GLY A 357 15.04 -15.29 3.83
CA GLY A 357 14.56 -15.28 5.22
C GLY A 357 14.38 -16.69 5.77
N GLY A 358 13.91 -17.62 4.96
CA GLY A 358 13.71 -19.02 5.34
C GLY A 358 15.02 -19.75 5.67
N GLU A 359 16.09 -19.49 4.94
CA GLU A 359 17.42 -20.06 5.25
C GLU A 359 17.94 -19.55 6.62
N ILE A 360 17.78 -18.26 6.89
CA ILE A 360 18.17 -17.65 8.17
C ILE A 360 17.34 -18.26 9.31
N ILE A 361 16.02 -18.31 9.15
CA ILE A 361 15.10 -18.90 10.14
C ILE A 361 15.42 -20.38 10.38
N ALA A 362 15.67 -21.15 9.34
CA ALA A 362 16.06 -22.55 9.46
C ALA A 362 17.34 -22.74 10.28
N SER A 363 18.31 -21.83 10.13
CA SER A 363 19.53 -21.85 10.95
C SER A 363 19.22 -21.53 12.42
N GLN A 364 18.44 -20.48 12.69
CA GLN A 364 18.07 -20.09 14.06
C GLN A 364 17.24 -21.16 14.77
N LEU A 365 16.30 -21.78 14.08
CA LEU A 365 15.50 -22.88 14.63
C LEU A 365 16.36 -24.11 14.97
N ARG A 366 17.40 -24.39 14.17
CA ARG A 366 18.33 -25.49 14.44
C ARG A 366 19.10 -25.31 15.75
N GLU A 367 19.45 -24.07 16.11
CA GLU A 367 20.14 -23.74 17.37
C GLU A 367 19.35 -24.15 18.63
N VAL A 368 18.02 -24.20 18.51
CA VAL A 368 17.12 -24.59 19.59
C VAL A 368 16.58 -26.03 19.45
N GLY A 369 17.12 -26.83 18.51
CA GLY A 369 16.74 -28.24 18.33
C GLY A 369 15.58 -28.47 17.34
N ILE A 370 15.10 -27.43 16.65
CA ILE A 370 14.08 -27.56 15.61
C ILE A 370 14.74 -27.70 14.25
N ARG A 371 14.51 -28.82 13.56
CA ARG A 371 15.00 -29.05 12.18
C ARG A 371 13.91 -28.77 11.19
N THR A 372 14.22 -27.95 10.17
CA THR A 372 13.28 -27.61 9.10
C THR A 372 13.73 -28.26 7.78
N LYS A 373 12.74 -28.82 7.06
CA LYS A 373 12.92 -29.25 5.67
C LYS A 373 12.39 -28.11 4.78
N ILE A 374 13.30 -27.37 4.14
CA ILE A 374 12.96 -26.31 3.20
C ILE A 374 12.47 -26.93 1.89
N GLU A 375 11.33 -26.42 1.41
CA GLU A 375 10.73 -26.74 0.11
C GLU A 375 10.38 -25.43 -0.61
N ASN A 376 11.16 -25.08 -1.64
CA ASN A 376 10.88 -23.92 -2.47
C ASN A 376 9.76 -24.24 -3.48
N LEU A 377 8.70 -23.45 -3.46
CA LEU A 377 7.53 -23.61 -4.31
C LEU A 377 7.40 -22.42 -5.26
N GLU A 378 6.83 -22.65 -6.43
CA GLU A 378 6.30 -21.55 -7.24
C GLU A 378 4.93 -21.11 -6.73
N TRP A 379 4.49 -19.87 -7.06
CA TRP A 379 3.25 -19.31 -6.51
C TRP A 379 2.02 -20.21 -6.70
N ALA A 380 1.87 -20.81 -7.88
CA ALA A 380 0.75 -21.72 -8.14
C ALA A 380 0.78 -22.94 -7.22
N GLN A 381 1.97 -23.51 -6.97
CA GLN A 381 2.14 -24.65 -6.05
C GLN A 381 1.91 -24.23 -4.59
N TRP A 382 2.38 -23.04 -4.19
CA TRP A 382 2.15 -22.52 -2.87
C TRP A 382 0.66 -22.29 -2.60
N LEU A 383 -0.05 -21.67 -3.57
CA LEU A 383 -1.51 -21.48 -3.49
C LEU A 383 -2.26 -22.81 -3.34
N GLU A 384 -1.83 -23.84 -4.07
CA GLU A 384 -2.50 -25.14 -4.03
C GLU A 384 -2.17 -25.93 -2.76
N GLN A 385 -0.89 -26.03 -2.39
CA GLN A 385 -0.47 -26.86 -1.27
C GLN A 385 -0.65 -26.16 0.09
N VAL A 386 -0.20 -24.88 0.20
CA VAL A 386 -0.19 -24.15 1.45
C VAL A 386 -1.54 -23.46 1.68
N PHE A 387 -1.95 -22.58 0.78
CA PHE A 387 -3.12 -21.73 0.98
C PHE A 387 -4.42 -22.54 0.98
N LYS A 388 -4.64 -23.38 -0.04
CA LYS A 388 -5.84 -24.20 -0.15
C LYS A 388 -5.72 -25.53 0.60
N GLY A 389 -4.60 -26.23 0.39
CA GLY A 389 -4.39 -27.59 0.91
C GLY A 389 -4.01 -27.64 2.37
N LYS A 390 -3.45 -26.54 2.94
CA LYS A 390 -2.98 -26.44 4.32
C LYS A 390 -1.94 -27.53 4.68
N ASP A 391 -1.24 -28.04 3.65
CA ASP A 391 -0.21 -29.05 3.75
C ASP A 391 1.16 -28.40 4.03
N TYR A 392 1.36 -27.94 5.25
CA TYR A 392 2.60 -27.34 5.72
C TYR A 392 2.63 -27.29 7.25
N ASP A 393 3.82 -27.19 7.84
CA ASP A 393 4.00 -26.80 9.23
C ASP A 393 4.32 -25.29 9.33
N LEU A 394 5.30 -24.82 8.55
CA LEU A 394 5.74 -23.42 8.49
C LEU A 394 5.78 -22.90 7.04
N THR A 395 5.47 -21.63 6.87
CA THR A 395 5.68 -20.89 5.62
C THR A 395 5.99 -19.43 5.90
N ILE A 396 6.63 -18.73 4.97
CA ILE A 396 6.86 -17.29 5.08
C ILE A 396 6.12 -16.59 3.94
N VAL A 397 5.27 -15.64 4.30
CA VAL A 397 4.52 -14.84 3.33
C VAL A 397 4.33 -13.43 3.86
N SER A 398 4.28 -12.46 2.97
CA SER A 398 3.91 -11.08 3.29
C SER A 398 2.49 -10.83 2.84
N HIS A 399 1.65 -10.40 3.76
CA HIS A 399 0.30 -9.89 3.50
C HIS A 399 0.41 -8.43 3.11
N THR A 400 -0.26 -8.05 2.05
CA THR A 400 -0.15 -6.69 1.48
C THR A 400 -1.50 -5.98 1.38
N GLU A 401 -2.55 -6.66 1.78
CA GLU A 401 -3.90 -6.12 1.79
C GLU A 401 -4.08 -5.20 3.01
N PRO A 402 -4.44 -3.92 2.82
CA PRO A 402 -4.60 -3.00 3.93
C PRO A 402 -5.62 -3.48 4.96
N MET A 403 -5.24 -3.47 6.23
CA MET A 403 -6.15 -3.77 7.34
C MET A 403 -6.72 -5.20 7.33
N ASP A 404 -6.00 -6.17 6.79
CA ASP A 404 -6.50 -7.54 6.64
C ASP A 404 -6.51 -8.36 7.93
N ILE A 405 -6.23 -7.77 9.09
CA ILE A 405 -6.26 -8.45 10.41
C ILE A 405 -7.53 -9.29 10.63
N GLY A 406 -8.63 -8.97 9.95
CA GLY A 406 -9.88 -9.75 9.99
C GLY A 406 -9.73 -11.20 9.54
N ILE A 407 -8.67 -11.56 8.79
CA ILE A 407 -8.38 -12.94 8.35
C ILE A 407 -8.23 -13.91 9.53
N TYR A 408 -7.77 -13.42 10.69
CA TYR A 408 -7.64 -14.22 11.93
C TYR A 408 -9.00 -14.63 12.51
N GLY A 409 -10.10 -14.02 12.09
CA GLY A 409 -11.46 -14.40 12.41
C GLY A 409 -11.99 -15.61 11.61
N ASN A 410 -11.29 -16.01 10.55
CA ASN A 410 -11.67 -17.14 9.69
C ASN A 410 -10.92 -18.42 10.07
N PRO A 411 -11.54 -19.38 10.78
CA PRO A 411 -10.87 -20.60 11.22
C PRO A 411 -10.49 -21.54 10.04
N SER A 412 -10.99 -21.27 8.84
CA SER A 412 -10.62 -21.97 7.61
C SER A 412 -9.51 -21.29 6.82
N TYR A 413 -9.01 -20.14 7.28
CA TYR A 413 -7.85 -19.50 6.64
C TYR A 413 -6.63 -20.42 6.72
N TYR A 414 -5.60 -20.21 5.91
CA TYR A 414 -4.56 -21.23 5.75
C TYR A 414 -3.78 -21.54 7.03
N PHE A 415 -3.61 -20.60 7.95
CA PHE A 415 -2.95 -20.86 9.25
C PHE A 415 -3.87 -21.45 10.32
N GLN A 416 -5.15 -21.65 10.04
CA GLN A 416 -6.14 -22.40 10.79
C GLN A 416 -6.28 -22.00 12.28
N TYR A 417 -6.16 -20.71 12.58
CA TYR A 417 -6.42 -20.18 13.91
C TYR A 417 -7.93 -20.15 14.20
N ASP A 418 -8.34 -20.63 15.37
CA ASP A 418 -9.75 -20.71 15.75
C ASP A 418 -9.96 -20.12 17.14
N SER A 419 -10.28 -18.83 17.21
CA SER A 419 -10.55 -18.09 18.44
C SER A 419 -11.92 -17.45 18.40
N LYS A 420 -12.80 -17.86 19.31
CA LYS A 420 -14.11 -17.23 19.50
C LYS A 420 -13.95 -15.78 19.98
N GLU A 421 -12.96 -15.52 20.83
CA GLU A 421 -12.68 -14.19 21.36
C GLU A 421 -12.28 -13.22 20.24
N PHE A 422 -11.43 -13.67 19.32
CA PHE A 422 -11.04 -12.85 18.17
C PHE A 422 -12.24 -12.55 17.24
N ARG A 423 -13.08 -13.54 16.97
CA ARG A 423 -14.33 -13.32 16.19
C ARG A 423 -15.23 -12.30 16.87
N ASN A 424 -15.42 -12.36 18.18
CA ASN A 424 -16.21 -11.38 18.91
C ASN A 424 -15.63 -9.95 18.79
N LEU A 425 -14.29 -9.81 18.77
CA LEU A 425 -13.66 -8.51 18.53
C LEU A 425 -13.95 -8.00 17.11
N MET A 426 -13.90 -8.88 16.10
CA MET A 426 -14.21 -8.49 14.71
C MET A 426 -15.69 -8.15 14.54
N ASP A 427 -16.60 -8.88 15.19
CA ASP A 427 -18.03 -8.55 15.19
C ASP A 427 -18.28 -7.19 15.84
N ALA A 428 -17.63 -6.91 16.98
CA ALA A 428 -17.71 -5.61 17.63
C ALA A 428 -17.10 -4.48 16.75
N LEU A 429 -15.97 -4.74 16.10
CA LEU A 429 -15.32 -3.78 15.19
C LEU A 429 -16.23 -3.41 14.00
N ASN A 430 -16.94 -4.38 13.46
CA ASN A 430 -17.87 -4.16 12.35
C ASN A 430 -19.08 -3.31 12.75
N LEU A 431 -19.53 -3.43 13.99
CA LEU A 431 -20.67 -2.67 14.51
C LEU A 431 -20.29 -1.25 14.97
N GLU A 432 -19.04 -1.06 15.37
CA GLU A 432 -18.58 0.19 15.96
C GLU A 432 -18.30 1.25 14.89
N THR A 433 -18.84 2.45 15.07
CA THR A 433 -18.65 3.59 14.17
C THR A 433 -17.83 4.73 14.79
N ASN A 434 -17.58 4.68 16.10
CA ASN A 434 -16.73 5.64 16.78
C ASN A 434 -15.25 5.27 16.60
N ASP A 435 -14.46 6.16 16.00
CA ASP A 435 -13.05 5.88 15.66
C ASP A 435 -12.19 5.55 16.89
N GLN A 436 -12.44 6.16 18.06
CA GLN A 436 -11.68 5.89 19.28
C GLN A 436 -11.97 4.48 19.83
N GLU A 437 -13.22 4.07 19.82
CA GLU A 437 -13.62 2.72 20.26
C GLU A 437 -13.13 1.68 19.25
N ARG A 438 -13.19 1.95 17.94
CA ARG A 438 -12.62 1.12 16.89
C ARG A 438 -11.11 0.91 17.11
N SER A 439 -10.37 1.99 17.39
CA SER A 439 -8.94 1.92 17.72
C SER A 439 -8.66 0.99 18.90
N LYS A 440 -9.46 1.06 19.95
CA LYS A 440 -9.33 0.16 21.12
C LYS A 440 -9.56 -1.30 20.77
N ILE A 441 -10.58 -1.59 19.95
CA ILE A 441 -10.90 -2.95 19.51
C ILE A 441 -9.74 -3.49 18.64
N LEU A 442 -9.23 -2.70 17.69
CA LEU A 442 -8.10 -3.08 16.84
C LEU A 442 -6.84 -3.38 17.66
N LYS A 443 -6.53 -2.53 18.66
CA LYS A 443 -5.39 -2.76 19.56
C LYS A 443 -5.56 -4.02 20.40
N ASN A 444 -6.77 -4.34 20.84
CA ASN A 444 -7.06 -5.58 21.57
C ASN A 444 -6.93 -6.80 20.64
N ALA A 445 -7.39 -6.72 19.39
CA ALA A 445 -7.22 -7.76 18.41
C ALA A 445 -5.74 -8.08 18.14
N GLN A 446 -4.92 -7.04 17.97
CA GLN A 446 -3.46 -7.16 17.81
C GLN A 446 -2.81 -7.87 19.00
N LYS A 447 -3.18 -7.48 20.25
CA LYS A 447 -2.68 -8.15 21.46
C LYS A 447 -3.06 -9.61 21.49
N LEU A 448 -4.33 -9.94 21.22
CA LEU A 448 -4.81 -11.31 21.30
C LEU A 448 -4.07 -12.25 20.37
N ILE A 449 -3.86 -11.88 19.10
CA ILE A 449 -3.12 -12.73 18.15
C ILE A 449 -1.63 -12.84 18.49
N ALA A 450 -1.05 -11.82 19.10
CA ALA A 450 0.31 -11.85 19.60
C ALA A 450 0.45 -12.74 20.84
N ASP A 451 -0.48 -12.65 21.81
CA ASP A 451 -0.51 -13.46 23.03
C ASP A 451 -0.74 -14.94 22.74
N ASP A 452 -1.55 -15.25 21.72
CA ASP A 452 -1.82 -16.62 21.27
C ASP A 452 -0.69 -17.20 20.39
N TYR A 453 0.32 -16.38 20.05
CA TYR A 453 1.43 -16.79 19.16
C TYR A 453 0.92 -17.48 17.89
N VAL A 454 -0.10 -16.89 17.26
CA VAL A 454 -0.77 -17.49 16.09
C VAL A 454 0.22 -17.68 14.96
N ASN A 455 1.10 -16.71 14.75
CA ASN A 455 2.19 -16.70 13.78
C ASN A 455 3.45 -16.10 14.41
N GLY A 456 4.61 -16.35 13.81
CA GLY A 456 5.80 -15.57 14.08
C GLY A 456 5.76 -14.29 13.26
N TYR A 457 5.50 -13.14 13.90
CA TYR A 457 5.54 -11.84 13.24
C TYR A 457 6.99 -11.43 13.03
N LEU A 458 7.38 -11.16 11.78
CA LEU A 458 8.78 -10.93 11.41
C LEU A 458 9.05 -9.45 11.23
N PHE A 459 8.59 -8.90 10.13
CA PHE A 459 8.86 -7.48 9.80
C PHE A 459 7.86 -6.95 8.78
N GLN A 460 7.68 -5.64 8.80
CA GLN A 460 6.99 -4.89 7.76
C GLN A 460 7.93 -4.68 6.59
N LEU A 461 7.49 -4.98 5.36
CA LEU A 461 8.23 -4.68 4.15
C LEU A 461 8.44 -3.17 4.02
N ALA A 462 9.68 -2.77 3.85
CA ALA A 462 9.98 -1.38 3.58
C ALA A 462 9.52 -0.97 2.18
N LYS A 463 9.01 0.26 2.07
CA LYS A 463 8.98 0.97 0.81
C LYS A 463 10.34 1.64 0.62
N THR A 464 11.10 1.21 -0.36
CA THR A 464 12.39 1.81 -0.68
C THR A 464 12.28 2.61 -1.96
N GLY A 465 12.45 3.92 -1.89
CA GLY A 465 12.40 4.82 -3.03
C GLY A 465 13.69 5.63 -3.17
N VAL A 466 13.91 6.14 -4.38
CA VAL A 466 14.98 7.10 -4.69
C VAL A 466 14.36 8.26 -5.46
N ALA A 467 14.71 9.47 -5.11
CA ALA A 467 14.26 10.67 -5.81
C ALA A 467 15.39 11.68 -5.95
N ASN A 468 15.32 12.52 -6.97
CA ASN A 468 16.14 13.72 -7.06
C ASN A 468 15.96 14.55 -5.77
N SER A 469 17.06 15.05 -5.18
CA SER A 469 17.04 15.74 -3.89
C SER A 469 16.17 17.00 -3.86
N LYS A 470 15.89 17.59 -5.03
CA LYS A 470 15.00 18.75 -5.18
C LYS A 470 13.54 18.38 -5.37
N LEU A 471 13.20 17.12 -5.58
CA LEU A 471 11.82 16.65 -5.69
C LEU A 471 11.29 16.35 -4.28
N VAL A 472 10.23 17.06 -3.88
CA VAL A 472 9.61 16.93 -2.56
C VAL A 472 8.14 16.51 -2.66
N GLY A 473 7.57 16.01 -1.56
CA GLY A 473 6.14 15.68 -1.48
C GLY A 473 5.78 14.24 -1.88
N LEU A 474 6.74 13.40 -2.31
CA LEU A 474 6.48 11.98 -2.51
C LEU A 474 6.11 11.29 -1.19
N TRP A 475 5.14 10.40 -1.25
CA TRP A 475 4.75 9.62 -0.08
C TRP A 475 5.90 8.73 0.41
N LYS A 476 6.22 8.86 1.68
CA LYS A 476 7.18 7.98 2.35
C LYS A 476 6.61 6.57 2.51
N ASN A 477 5.37 6.46 3.00
CA ASN A 477 4.69 5.18 3.20
C ASN A 477 3.76 4.86 2.02
N SER A 478 3.30 3.62 1.94
CA SER A 478 2.38 3.13 0.92
C SER A 478 1.22 2.37 1.57
N PRO A 479 0.24 3.10 2.16
CA PRO A 479 -0.95 2.50 2.76
C PRO A 479 -1.95 2.00 1.72
N THR A 480 -1.72 2.28 0.47
CA THR A 480 -2.42 1.78 -0.72
C THR A 480 -1.48 1.85 -1.91
N GLN A 481 -1.84 1.19 -2.99
CA GLN A 481 -1.09 1.19 -4.25
C GLN A 481 -1.28 2.55 -4.94
N ALA A 482 -0.38 3.50 -4.72
CA ALA A 482 -0.49 4.85 -5.29
C ALA A 482 0.86 5.55 -5.42
N ASN A 483 1.02 6.32 -6.49
CA ASN A 483 2.02 7.38 -6.59
C ASN A 483 1.28 8.72 -6.67
N ASP A 484 0.75 9.15 -5.54
CA ASP A 484 0.00 10.40 -5.43
C ASP A 484 0.91 11.62 -5.66
N LEU A 485 0.63 12.36 -6.74
CA LEU A 485 1.41 13.52 -7.14
C LEU A 485 0.81 14.86 -6.70
N THR A 486 -0.30 14.84 -5.96
CA THR A 486 -1.01 16.08 -5.57
C THR A 486 -0.17 17.03 -4.72
N GLY A 487 0.72 16.49 -3.88
CA GLY A 487 1.65 17.25 -3.03
C GLY A 487 3.07 17.36 -3.59
N VAL A 488 3.32 16.83 -4.79
CA VAL A 488 4.68 16.76 -5.34
C VAL A 488 5.05 18.08 -6.03
N SER A 489 6.25 18.56 -5.74
CA SER A 489 6.79 19.79 -6.32
C SER A 489 8.31 19.76 -6.39
N TRP A 490 8.89 20.68 -7.17
CA TRP A 490 10.32 20.94 -7.20
C TRP A 490 10.65 22.04 -6.19
N SER A 491 11.63 21.79 -5.32
CA SER A 491 12.21 22.82 -4.45
C SER A 491 13.23 23.67 -5.24
N ASN A 492 13.34 24.92 -4.89
CA ASN A 492 14.28 25.87 -5.48
C ASN A 492 15.75 25.52 -5.20
#